data_ca18cebc61bf323e3137fe844e8ecd41
#
_entry.id   ca18cebc61bf323e3137fe844e8ecd41
#
_cell.length_a   1.000
_cell.length_b   1.000
_cell.length_c   1.000
_cell.angle_alpha   90.00
_cell.angle_beta   90.00
_cell.angle_gamma   90.00
#
_symmetry.space_group_name_H-M   'P 1'
#
loop_
_entity.id
_entity.type
_entity.pdbx_description
1 polymer ?
#
loop_
_entity_poly.entity_id
_entity_poly.type
_entity_poly.pdbx_seq_one_letter_code
_entity_poly.pdbx_strand_id
1 'polypeptide(L)'
;MSRADEIFQQNCRDILENGVWDTDQNVRPHWEDGTPAHTVKKFGIINRYDLRQEFPILTIRRTYFKTCIDELLWIWQKKSNNIHDLRGHIW
;
A
#
# COMPACT_ATOMS: atom_id res chain seq x y z
N MET A 1 -4.09 -13.40 12.06
CA MET A 1 -3.99 -12.02 11.51
C MET A 1 -2.74 -11.37 12.09
N SER A 2 -1.91 -10.75 11.26
CA SER A 2 -0.67 -10.12 11.71
C SER A 2 -0.93 -8.77 12.38
N ARG A 3 0.05 -8.26 13.12
CA ARG A 3 -0.02 -6.90 13.69
C ARG A 3 -0.14 -5.84 12.58
N ALA A 4 0.51 -6.06 11.44
CA ALA A 4 0.37 -5.18 10.28
C ALA A 4 -1.07 -5.14 9.76
N ASP A 5 -1.77 -6.27 9.75
CA ASP A 5 -3.19 -6.33 9.38
C ASP A 5 -4.06 -5.50 10.32
N GLU A 6 -3.83 -5.61 11.63
CA GLU A 6 -4.57 -4.84 12.63
C GLU A 6 -4.37 -3.34 12.46
N ILE A 7 -3.12 -2.92 12.26
CA ILE A 7 -2.78 -1.51 12.01
C ILE A 7 -3.42 -1.02 10.73
N PHE A 8 -3.38 -1.81 9.66
CA PHE A 8 -4.04 -1.48 8.41
C PHE A 8 -5.54 -1.27 8.57
N GLN A 9 -6.22 -2.18 9.27
CA GLN A 9 -7.64 -2.06 9.54
C GLN A 9 -7.98 -0.83 10.39
N GLN A 10 -7.17 -0.55 11.41
CA GLN A 10 -7.33 0.65 12.24
C GLN A 10 -7.18 1.92 11.42
N ASN A 11 -6.18 1.98 10.54
CA ASN A 11 -5.98 3.11 9.62
C ASN A 11 -7.17 3.29 8.69
N CYS A 12 -7.71 2.22 8.12
CA CYS A 12 -8.90 2.29 7.27
C CYS A 12 -10.11 2.87 8.02
N ARG A 13 -10.37 2.40 9.23
CA ARG A 13 -11.45 2.92 10.07
C ARG A 13 -11.25 4.39 10.40
N ASP A 14 -10.04 4.77 10.80
CA ASP A 14 -9.71 6.15 11.14
C ASP A 14 -9.92 7.08 9.94
N ILE A 15 -9.50 6.66 8.75
CA ILE A 15 -9.70 7.45 7.53
C ILE A 15 -11.18 7.60 7.21
N LEU A 16 -11.97 6.52 7.35
CA LEU A 16 -13.40 6.57 7.08
C LEU A 16 -14.15 7.45 8.09
N GLU A 17 -13.76 7.41 9.35
CA GLU A 17 -14.44 8.15 10.43
C GLU A 17 -13.99 9.61 10.53
N ASN A 18 -12.70 9.87 10.33
CA ASN A 18 -12.07 11.16 10.61
C ASN A 18 -11.42 11.81 9.38
N GLY A 19 -11.47 11.17 8.22
CA GLY A 19 -10.88 11.69 7.00
C GLY A 19 -11.70 12.82 6.38
N VAL A 20 -11.09 13.50 5.44
CA VAL A 20 -11.70 14.59 4.67
C VAL A 20 -12.02 14.10 3.26
N TRP A 21 -13.27 14.25 2.86
CA TRP A 21 -13.72 13.94 1.50
C TRP A 21 -13.45 15.11 0.55
N ASP A 22 -13.08 14.79 -0.68
CA ASP A 22 -12.83 15.77 -1.73
C ASP A 22 -14.11 16.16 -2.51
N THR A 23 -15.25 16.19 -1.83
CA THR A 23 -16.56 16.48 -2.43
C THR A 23 -16.69 17.89 -2.98
N ASP A 24 -15.81 18.80 -2.57
CA ASP A 24 -15.72 20.17 -3.05
C ASP A 24 -14.87 20.34 -4.32
N GLN A 25 -14.29 19.23 -4.82
CA GLN A 25 -13.40 19.24 -5.97
C GLN A 25 -14.02 18.51 -7.17
N ASN A 26 -13.65 18.97 -8.37
CA ASN A 26 -13.90 18.21 -9.60
C ASN A 26 -12.91 17.05 -9.69
N VAL A 27 -13.41 15.83 -9.54
CA VAL A 27 -12.59 14.64 -9.63
C VAL A 27 -12.71 14.00 -11.01
N ARG A 28 -11.59 13.44 -11.48
CA ARG A 28 -11.54 12.77 -12.79
C ARG A 28 -12.23 11.40 -12.79
N PRO A 29 -12.07 10.55 -11.75
CA PRO A 29 -12.71 9.25 -11.73
C PRO A 29 -14.23 9.36 -11.56
N HIS A 30 -14.95 8.47 -12.23
CA HIS A 30 -16.40 8.32 -12.12
C HIS A 30 -16.78 6.87 -11.96
N TRP A 31 -17.90 6.62 -11.26
CA TRP A 31 -18.49 5.30 -11.18
C TRP A 31 -19.18 4.95 -12.51
N GLU A 32 -19.59 3.69 -12.67
CA GLU A 32 -20.28 3.24 -13.89
C GLU A 32 -21.54 4.05 -14.21
N ASP A 33 -22.23 4.54 -13.19
CA ASP A 33 -23.44 5.36 -13.34
C ASP A 33 -23.16 6.81 -13.72
N GLY A 34 -21.89 7.19 -13.88
CA GLY A 34 -21.45 8.54 -14.22
C GLY A 34 -21.31 9.49 -13.06
N THR A 35 -21.59 9.07 -11.82
CA THR A 35 -21.39 9.90 -10.64
C THR A 35 -19.90 10.03 -10.31
N PRO A 36 -19.45 11.20 -9.78
CA PRO A 36 -18.05 11.38 -9.40
C PRO A 36 -17.61 10.40 -8.32
N ALA A 37 -16.45 9.77 -8.51
CA ALA A 37 -15.85 8.87 -7.53
C ALA A 37 -14.90 9.67 -6.62
N HIS A 38 -15.46 10.23 -5.57
CA HIS A 38 -14.70 10.99 -4.58
C HIS A 38 -13.86 10.08 -3.69
N THR A 39 -12.79 10.64 -3.13
CA THR A 39 -11.93 9.93 -2.18
C THR A 39 -11.98 10.57 -0.81
N VAL A 40 -11.71 9.75 0.20
CA VAL A 40 -11.52 10.20 1.56
C VAL A 40 -10.06 10.03 1.94
N LYS A 41 -9.48 11.04 2.55
CA LYS A 41 -8.06 11.03 2.92
C LYS A 41 -7.84 11.63 4.29
N LYS A 42 -6.80 11.17 4.94
CA LYS A 42 -6.31 11.73 6.19
C LYS A 42 -4.84 12.12 6.01
N PHE A 43 -4.51 13.30 6.46
CA PHE A 43 -3.17 13.82 6.34
C PHE A 43 -2.34 13.45 7.58
N GLY A 44 -1.32 12.63 7.38
CA GLY A 44 -0.39 12.24 8.43
C GLY A 44 -0.88 11.09 9.31
N ILE A 45 -0.29 9.91 9.10
CA ILE A 45 -0.49 8.73 9.95
C ILE A 45 0.89 8.18 10.29
N ILE A 46 1.10 7.79 11.56
CA ILE A 46 2.34 7.15 12.00
C ILE A 46 2.02 5.72 12.38
N ASN A 47 2.68 4.78 11.72
CA ASN A 47 2.62 3.35 12.05
C ASN A 47 3.91 2.92 12.73
N ARG A 48 3.80 2.13 13.80
CA ARG A 48 4.95 1.57 14.50
C ARG A 48 4.87 0.05 14.52
N TYR A 49 5.98 -0.60 14.16
CA TYR A 49 6.11 -2.05 14.09
C TYR A 49 7.30 -2.50 14.93
N ASP A 50 7.05 -3.40 15.87
CA ASP A 50 8.11 -4.00 16.68
C ASP A 50 8.64 -5.25 15.97
N LEU A 51 9.79 -5.12 15.32
CA LEU A 51 10.41 -6.21 14.56
C LEU A 51 10.93 -7.35 15.44
N ARG A 52 10.95 -7.17 16.75
CA ARG A 52 11.27 -8.28 17.69
C ARG A 52 10.10 -9.24 17.81
N GLN A 53 8.88 -8.80 17.54
CA GLN A 53 7.67 -9.60 17.63
C GLN A 53 7.35 -10.31 16.32
N GLU A 54 7.33 -9.56 15.22
CA GLU A 54 7.07 -10.13 13.90
C GLU A 54 7.49 -9.15 12.79
N PHE A 55 7.67 -9.69 11.60
CA PHE A 55 7.86 -8.87 10.40
C PHE A 55 6.51 -8.27 9.96
N PRO A 56 6.45 -6.96 9.62
CA PRO A 56 5.19 -6.29 9.29
C PRO A 56 4.70 -6.62 7.88
N ILE A 57 4.16 -7.81 7.69
CA ILE A 57 3.60 -8.26 6.43
C ILE A 57 2.08 -8.36 6.53
N LEU A 58 1.38 -7.87 5.52
CA LEU A 58 -0.06 -7.99 5.41
C LEU A 58 -0.45 -9.40 4.98
N THR A 59 -1.41 -10.00 5.68
CA THR A 59 -1.94 -11.34 5.39
C THR A 59 -3.41 -11.33 4.98
N ILE A 60 -4.08 -10.17 5.02
CA ILE A 60 -5.46 -9.99 4.58
C ILE A 60 -5.58 -10.32 3.09
N ARG A 61 -4.55 -10.03 2.34
CA ARG A 61 -4.43 -10.33 0.92
C ARG A 61 -3.10 -11.01 0.66
N ARG A 62 -3.04 -11.89 -0.33
CA ARG A 62 -1.78 -12.53 -0.72
C ARG A 62 -0.73 -11.46 -1.07
N THR A 63 0.42 -11.58 -0.44
CA THR A 63 1.59 -10.71 -0.69
C THR A 63 2.65 -11.52 -1.45
N TYR A 64 3.14 -10.96 -2.54
CA TYR A 64 4.20 -11.58 -3.36
C TYR A 64 5.58 -11.23 -2.79
N PHE A 65 5.87 -11.78 -1.62
CA PHE A 65 7.04 -11.43 -0.82
C PHE A 65 8.36 -11.74 -1.56
N LYS A 66 8.45 -12.93 -2.18
CA LYS A 66 9.64 -13.32 -2.94
C LYS A 66 9.94 -12.36 -4.08
N THR A 67 8.92 -11.97 -4.82
CA THR A 67 9.03 -11.01 -5.93
C THR A 67 9.52 -9.65 -5.44
N CYS A 68 9.02 -9.19 -4.31
CA CYS A 68 9.46 -7.95 -3.69
C CYS A 68 10.93 -8.01 -3.27
N ILE A 69 11.38 -9.13 -2.70
CA ILE A 69 12.78 -9.33 -2.32
C ILE A 69 13.68 -9.37 -3.56
N ASP A 70 13.28 -10.05 -4.62
CA ASP A 70 14.04 -10.12 -5.87
C ASP A 70 14.23 -8.71 -6.46
N GLU A 71 13.20 -7.89 -6.47
CA GLU A 71 13.27 -6.49 -6.93
C GLU A 71 14.17 -5.64 -6.04
N LEU A 72 14.05 -5.79 -4.73
CA LEU A 72 14.87 -5.07 -3.76
C LEU A 72 16.36 -5.37 -3.95
N LEU A 73 16.71 -6.63 -4.16
CA LEU A 73 18.09 -7.05 -4.41
C LEU A 73 18.59 -6.54 -5.75
N TRP A 74 17.73 -6.48 -6.76
CA TRP A 74 18.07 -5.94 -8.07
C TRP A 74 18.41 -4.45 -7.98
N ILE A 75 17.61 -3.67 -7.27
CA ILE A 75 17.80 -2.23 -7.11
C ILE A 75 19.02 -1.92 -6.24
N TRP A 76 19.09 -2.53 -5.05
CA TRP A 76 20.04 -2.11 -4.02
C TRP A 76 21.35 -2.88 -4.03
N GLN A 77 21.30 -4.19 -4.23
CA GLN A 77 22.50 -5.03 -4.19
C GLN A 77 23.18 -5.09 -5.55
N LYS A 78 22.45 -5.39 -6.61
CA LYS A 78 23.00 -5.43 -7.97
C LYS A 78 23.21 -4.03 -8.56
N LYS A 79 22.45 -3.05 -8.09
CA LYS A 79 22.49 -1.66 -8.57
C LYS A 79 22.32 -1.58 -10.08
N SER A 80 21.48 -2.43 -10.64
CA SER A 80 21.25 -2.56 -12.07
C SER A 80 20.04 -1.73 -12.49
N ASN A 81 20.12 -1.14 -13.66
CA ASN A 81 18.99 -0.54 -14.37
C ASN A 81 18.57 -1.38 -15.58
N ASN A 82 19.16 -2.56 -15.74
CA ASN A 82 18.83 -3.49 -16.81
C ASN A 82 17.76 -4.47 -16.32
N ILE A 83 16.59 -4.40 -16.93
CA ILE A 83 15.43 -5.23 -16.55
C ILE A 83 15.72 -6.74 -16.70
N HIS A 84 16.65 -7.13 -17.56
CA HIS A 84 17.04 -8.53 -17.76
C HIS A 84 17.83 -9.10 -16.58
N ASP A 85 18.35 -8.26 -15.69
CA ASP A 85 19.02 -8.68 -14.46
C ASP A 85 18.03 -8.98 -13.33
N LEU A 86 16.75 -8.66 -13.52
CA LEU A 86 15.68 -8.95 -12.61
C LEU A 86 15.10 -10.33 -12.89
N ARG A 87 14.98 -11.17 -11.84
CA ARG A 87 14.51 -12.55 -11.99
C ARG A 87 13.05 -12.69 -12.41
N GLY A 88 12.20 -11.73 -12.06
CA GLY A 88 10.77 -11.79 -12.33
C GLY A 88 10.33 -10.84 -13.43
N HIS A 89 9.13 -11.04 -13.96
CA HIS A 89 8.49 -10.14 -14.90
C HIS A 89 7.58 -9.17 -14.15
N ILE A 90 8.18 -8.19 -13.46
CA ILE A 90 7.44 -7.19 -12.70
C ILE A 90 7.16 -5.95 -13.56
N TRP A 91 8.11 -5.64 -14.43
CA TRP A 91 8.09 -4.46 -15.29
C TRP A 91 7.90 -4.82 -16.77
#